data_958dc83ed8173991e071ceeaae54899b
#
_entry.id   958dc83ed8173991e071ceeaae54899b
#
_cell.length_a   1.000
_cell.length_b   1.000
_cell.length_c   1.000
_cell.angle_alpha   90.00
_cell.angle_beta   90.00
_cell.angle_gamma   90.00
#
_symmetry.space_group_name_H-M   'P 1'
#
loop_
_entity.id
_entity.type
_entity.pdbx_description
1 polymer ?
#
loop_
_entity_poly.entity_id
_entity_poly.type
_entity_poly.pdbx_seq_one_letter_code
_entity_poly.pdbx_strand_id
1 'polypeptide(L)'
;MNTTHRPESTAAALYVAIELSAKEWLLTMSPAPDAPRQRVRVRAGDREAIVEALRRAKARFTLAAEAPVRSCCEAGRDGFWPHRLLTTLGITNLVVDSSSIEVSRRARRAKTDRLDGEKLLRMLLRYWGGERELWHVVHVPSADAEDARQASRGLTTLAAERTRYRNRIHSLLATHGVRRLRIDGRLAERLAAATDWAGVPMPPGVQARILATWRVLQAIETERQQARRLERQAVRAVRPTTCAQRLAQLRGVAARSATILAEELFGRGLRNRREVGALTGLVSAPYRSGTIAWDQGVTRGGLPAVRRVAVEIAWAWLRYQPSSALTQWYHRRFGGGGAVARRIGIVALARRVIIALWRYAEHGVVPEGALLKT
;
A
#
# COMPACT_ATOMS: atom_id res chain seq x y z
N MET A 1 -1.06 31.04 -0.81
CA MET A 1 -1.48 31.69 0.43
C MET A 1 -0.98 30.85 1.58
N ASN A 2 -0.03 31.38 2.34
CA ASN A 2 0.55 30.75 3.54
C ASN A 2 -0.49 30.78 4.65
N THR A 3 -1.15 29.67 4.91
CA THR A 3 -1.89 29.49 6.16
C THR A 3 -0.87 29.22 7.25
N THR A 4 -0.47 30.30 7.92
CA THR A 4 0.21 30.29 9.22
C THR A 4 -0.67 29.51 10.19
N HIS A 5 -0.33 28.24 10.45
CA HIS A 5 -0.87 27.51 11.58
C HIS A 5 -0.45 28.25 12.85
N ARG A 6 -1.41 28.96 13.43
CA ARG A 6 -1.34 29.45 14.81
C ARG A 6 -0.96 28.27 15.73
N PRO A 7 -0.04 28.43 16.67
CA PRO A 7 0.21 27.39 17.66
C PRO A 7 -1.09 27.18 18.43
N GLU A 8 -1.68 25.97 18.27
CA GLU A 8 -2.83 25.56 19.08
C GLU A 8 -2.42 25.68 20.56
N SER A 9 -3.28 26.33 21.30
CA SER A 9 -3.29 26.55 22.74
C SER A 9 -2.44 25.55 23.53
N THR A 10 -1.54 26.05 24.36
CA THR A 10 -0.75 25.35 25.39
C THR A 10 -1.62 24.75 26.53
N ALA A 11 -2.87 24.37 26.27
CA ALA A 11 -3.70 23.66 27.22
C ALA A 11 -3.05 22.32 27.58
N ALA A 12 -2.91 22.06 28.88
CA ALA A 12 -2.36 20.81 29.39
C ALA A 12 -3.15 19.62 28.79
N ALA A 13 -2.46 18.69 28.13
CA ALA A 13 -3.05 17.56 27.43
C ALA A 13 -2.53 16.24 27.99
N LEU A 14 -3.32 15.17 27.87
CA LEU A 14 -2.85 13.82 28.14
C LEU A 14 -2.33 13.19 26.85
N TYR A 15 -1.08 12.75 26.82
CA TYR A 15 -0.47 12.06 25.69
C TYR A 15 -0.47 10.56 25.94
N VAL A 16 -0.85 9.78 24.93
CA VAL A 16 -1.04 8.32 25.03
C VAL A 16 -0.42 7.62 23.84
N ALA A 17 0.60 6.82 24.07
CA ALA A 17 1.05 5.86 23.07
C ALA A 17 0.32 4.54 23.28
N ILE A 18 -0.20 3.95 22.19
CA ILE A 18 -0.99 2.74 22.21
C ILE A 18 -0.29 1.67 21.40
N GLU A 19 0.18 0.62 22.09
CA GLU A 19 0.64 -0.61 21.48
C GLU A 19 -0.55 -1.54 21.25
N LEU A 20 -0.82 -1.85 19.99
CA LEU A 20 -1.95 -2.66 19.58
C LEU A 20 -1.58 -4.14 19.54
N SER A 21 -2.39 -4.99 20.15
CA SER A 21 -2.34 -6.43 19.96
C SER A 21 -3.74 -7.02 19.79
N ALA A 22 -3.82 -8.27 19.39
CA ALA A 22 -5.11 -8.93 19.14
C ALA A 22 -5.96 -9.12 20.43
N LYS A 23 -5.32 -9.18 21.59
CA LYS A 23 -6.00 -9.46 22.88
C LYS A 23 -6.07 -8.25 23.79
N GLU A 24 -4.98 -7.52 23.89
CA GLU A 24 -4.82 -6.41 24.85
C GLU A 24 -4.09 -5.25 24.19
N TRP A 25 -4.46 -4.04 24.57
CA TRP A 25 -3.74 -2.83 24.21
C TRP A 25 -2.98 -2.30 25.41
N LEU A 26 -1.71 -1.93 25.23
CA LEU A 26 -0.93 -1.26 26.26
C LEU A 26 -0.98 0.25 26.02
N LEU A 27 -1.58 0.97 26.96
CA LEU A 27 -1.64 2.42 26.99
C LEU A 27 -0.48 2.94 27.85
N THR A 28 0.44 3.68 27.25
CA THR A 28 1.53 4.38 27.96
C THR A 28 1.24 5.88 27.92
N MET A 29 1.05 6.48 29.10
CA MET A 29 0.46 7.82 29.25
C MET A 29 1.38 8.75 30.02
N SER A 30 1.43 10.02 29.63
CA SER A 30 2.11 11.10 30.37
C SER A 30 1.56 12.48 29.94
N PRO A 31 1.52 13.49 30.82
CA PRO A 31 1.14 14.85 30.46
C PRO A 31 2.30 15.67 29.85
N ALA A 32 3.56 15.27 30.08
CA ALA A 32 4.75 16.02 29.65
C ALA A 32 5.98 15.11 29.50
N PRO A 33 7.05 15.57 28.82
CA PRO A 33 8.28 14.80 28.60
C PRO A 33 8.95 14.31 29.90
N ASP A 34 8.99 15.16 30.92
CA ASP A 34 9.67 14.89 32.19
C ASP A 34 8.73 14.36 33.29
N ALA A 35 7.44 14.27 33.00
CA ALA A 35 6.45 13.76 33.95
C ALA A 35 6.50 12.23 34.07
N PRO A 36 6.05 11.69 35.24
CA PRO A 36 5.94 10.26 35.43
C PRO A 36 5.07 9.59 34.36
N ARG A 37 5.36 8.34 34.04
CA ARG A 37 4.58 7.56 33.08
C ARG A 37 3.63 6.61 33.79
N GLN A 38 2.42 6.53 33.28
CA GLN A 38 1.44 5.54 33.69
C GLN A 38 1.23 4.53 32.55
N ARG A 39 1.19 3.25 32.91
CA ARG A 39 0.89 2.17 31.95
C ARG A 39 -0.31 1.40 32.41
N VAL A 40 -1.21 1.13 31.48
CA VAL A 40 -2.42 0.34 31.74
C VAL A 40 -2.62 -0.60 30.55
N ARG A 41 -2.90 -1.88 30.87
CA ARG A 41 -3.37 -2.83 29.85
C ARG A 41 -4.88 -2.85 29.89
N VAL A 42 -5.50 -2.79 28.72
CA VAL A 42 -6.94 -2.92 28.52
C VAL A 42 -7.21 -4.00 27.50
N ARG A 43 -8.35 -4.64 27.55
CA ARG A 43 -8.76 -5.57 26.48
C ARG A 43 -8.85 -4.81 25.16
N ALA A 44 -8.43 -5.45 24.06
CA ALA A 44 -8.45 -4.83 22.74
C ALA A 44 -9.86 -4.35 22.36
N GLY A 45 -9.99 -3.05 22.08
CA GLY A 45 -11.26 -2.42 21.70
C GLY A 45 -12.28 -2.19 22.81
N ASP A 46 -11.94 -2.45 24.05
CA ASP A 46 -12.82 -2.20 25.20
C ASP A 46 -12.93 -0.69 25.46
N ARG A 47 -14.06 -0.11 25.00
CA ARG A 47 -14.34 1.33 25.08
C ARG A 47 -14.38 1.85 26.51
N GLU A 48 -15.04 1.10 27.38
CA GLU A 48 -15.26 1.49 28.77
C GLU A 48 -13.95 1.45 29.57
N ALA A 49 -13.17 0.39 29.38
CA ALA A 49 -11.85 0.27 29.99
C ALA A 49 -10.87 1.35 29.50
N ILE A 50 -10.94 1.73 28.21
CA ILE A 50 -10.12 2.83 27.66
C ILE A 50 -10.51 4.16 28.32
N VAL A 51 -11.79 4.49 28.36
CA VAL A 51 -12.30 5.75 28.93
C VAL A 51 -11.94 5.82 30.43
N GLU A 52 -12.12 4.75 31.16
CA GLU A 52 -11.80 4.69 32.59
C GLU A 52 -10.29 4.81 32.84
N ALA A 53 -9.45 4.17 32.01
CA ALA A 53 -8.00 4.33 32.11
C ALA A 53 -7.57 5.79 31.87
N LEU A 54 -8.16 6.48 30.89
CA LEU A 54 -7.89 7.89 30.61
C LEU A 54 -8.36 8.81 31.73
N ARG A 55 -9.55 8.56 32.28
CA ARG A 55 -10.09 9.29 33.44
C ARG A 55 -9.17 9.20 34.65
N ARG A 56 -8.74 7.98 35.00
CA ARG A 56 -7.77 7.73 36.12
C ARG A 56 -6.43 8.41 35.85
N ALA A 57 -5.95 8.40 34.61
CA ALA A 57 -4.70 9.05 34.25
C ALA A 57 -4.82 10.58 34.38
N LYS A 58 -5.91 11.19 33.92
CA LYS A 58 -6.16 12.62 34.08
C LYS A 58 -6.18 13.01 35.57
N ALA A 59 -6.91 12.26 36.41
CA ALA A 59 -6.95 12.50 37.86
C ALA A 59 -5.56 12.38 38.50
N ARG A 60 -4.79 11.33 38.17
CA ARG A 60 -3.43 11.14 38.66
C ARG A 60 -2.46 12.27 38.33
N PHE A 61 -2.60 12.83 37.10
CA PHE A 61 -1.75 13.90 36.64
C PHE A 61 -2.33 15.29 36.90
N THR A 62 -3.38 15.39 37.66
CA THR A 62 -4.05 16.65 38.02
C THR A 62 -4.47 17.46 36.79
N LEU A 63 -4.89 16.77 35.75
CA LEU A 63 -5.44 17.38 34.53
C LEU A 63 -6.96 17.58 34.69
N ALA A 64 -7.48 18.63 34.05
CA ALA A 64 -8.93 18.84 33.97
C ALA A 64 -9.62 17.66 33.28
N ALA A 65 -10.87 17.36 33.62
CA ALA A 65 -11.64 16.28 33.02
C ALA A 65 -11.76 16.44 31.50
N GLU A 66 -11.90 17.68 31.02
CA GLU A 66 -12.01 18.08 29.61
C GLU A 66 -10.65 18.21 28.91
N ALA A 67 -9.52 18.03 29.63
CA ALA A 67 -8.21 18.12 29.02
C ALA A 67 -8.12 17.23 27.76
N PRO A 68 -7.59 17.76 26.63
CA PRO A 68 -7.53 17.02 25.39
C PRO A 68 -6.64 15.79 25.53
N VAL A 69 -7.08 14.69 24.90
CA VAL A 69 -6.29 13.46 24.81
C VAL A 69 -5.70 13.37 23.40
N ARG A 70 -4.38 13.28 23.33
CA ARG A 70 -3.62 13.13 22.09
C ARG A 70 -2.95 11.77 22.09
N SER A 71 -3.28 10.92 21.12
CA SER A 71 -2.73 9.57 21.08
C SER A 71 -2.02 9.26 19.78
N CYS A 72 -1.21 8.20 19.79
CA CYS A 72 -0.68 7.59 18.58
C CYS A 72 -0.68 6.06 18.70
N CYS A 73 -0.79 5.41 17.56
CA CYS A 73 -0.56 3.99 17.38
C CYS A 73 0.19 3.73 16.08
N GLU A 74 0.89 2.61 16.01
CA GLU A 74 1.60 2.19 14.81
C GLU A 74 0.60 1.64 13.76
N ALA A 75 0.82 2.00 12.49
CA ALA A 75 0.11 1.38 11.38
C ALA A 75 0.49 -0.10 11.27
N GLY A 76 -0.46 -0.99 11.43
CA GLY A 76 -0.18 -2.42 11.51
C GLY A 76 -1.30 -3.30 10.96
N ARG A 77 -1.29 -4.55 11.38
CA ARG A 77 -2.20 -5.61 10.97
C ARG A 77 -3.68 -5.29 11.21
N ASP A 78 -3.97 -4.55 12.28
CA ASP A 78 -5.34 -4.28 12.70
C ASP A 78 -6.06 -3.23 11.82
N GLY A 79 -5.35 -2.64 10.83
CA GLY A 79 -5.93 -1.64 9.95
C GLY A 79 -6.25 -0.33 10.67
N PHE A 80 -7.38 0.30 10.31
CA PHE A 80 -7.72 1.63 10.81
C PHE A 80 -8.88 1.67 11.81
N TRP A 81 -9.48 0.52 12.17
CA TRP A 81 -10.58 0.50 13.12
C TRP A 81 -10.20 1.03 14.52
N PRO A 82 -8.95 0.80 15.05
CA PRO A 82 -8.58 1.37 16.34
C PRO A 82 -8.57 2.90 16.32
N HIS A 83 -8.07 3.50 15.23
CA HIS A 83 -8.12 4.95 15.05
C HIS A 83 -9.56 5.47 15.05
N ARG A 84 -10.47 4.83 14.30
CA ARG A 84 -11.88 5.23 14.25
C ARG A 84 -12.54 5.11 15.63
N LEU A 85 -12.28 4.01 16.35
CA LEU A 85 -12.78 3.84 17.72
C LEU A 85 -12.29 4.99 18.62
N LEU A 86 -11.00 5.27 18.64
CA LEU A 86 -10.42 6.34 19.46
C LEU A 86 -11.00 7.72 19.11
N THR A 87 -11.19 7.98 17.83
CA THR A 87 -11.81 9.23 17.35
C THR A 87 -13.26 9.36 17.84
N THR A 88 -14.06 8.27 17.86
CA THR A 88 -15.43 8.30 18.42
C THR A 88 -15.44 8.56 19.93
N LEU A 89 -14.35 8.33 20.64
CA LEU A 89 -14.16 8.65 22.04
C LEU A 89 -13.64 10.08 22.26
N GLY A 90 -13.56 10.92 21.22
CA GLY A 90 -13.04 12.29 21.30
C GLY A 90 -11.52 12.39 21.41
N ILE A 91 -10.79 11.32 21.10
CA ILE A 91 -9.33 11.26 21.17
C ILE A 91 -8.72 11.69 19.84
N THR A 92 -7.82 12.67 19.84
CA THR A 92 -7.02 13.03 18.66
C THR A 92 -5.93 11.99 18.45
N ASN A 93 -6.19 10.99 17.59
CA ASN A 93 -5.26 9.88 17.36
C ASN A 93 -4.48 10.01 16.05
N LEU A 94 -3.19 9.79 16.11
CA LEU A 94 -2.29 9.70 14.94
C LEU A 94 -1.97 8.23 14.65
N VAL A 95 -2.13 7.81 13.41
CA VAL A 95 -1.62 6.52 12.93
C VAL A 95 -0.24 6.78 12.31
N VAL A 96 0.79 6.13 12.81
CA VAL A 96 2.18 6.39 12.44
C VAL A 96 2.72 5.26 11.58
N ASP A 97 3.42 5.60 10.49
CA ASP A 97 4.09 4.60 9.64
C ASP A 97 5.25 3.95 10.41
N SER A 98 5.19 2.63 10.58
CA SER A 98 6.20 1.80 11.25
C SER A 98 7.61 2.06 10.73
N SER A 99 7.75 2.26 9.42
CA SER A 99 9.05 2.48 8.77
C SER A 99 9.69 3.83 9.11
N SER A 100 8.88 4.77 9.59
CA SER A 100 9.33 6.13 9.98
C SER A 100 9.67 6.26 11.47
N ILE A 101 9.41 5.22 12.26
CA ILE A 101 9.73 5.21 13.69
C ILE A 101 11.24 5.02 13.87
N GLU A 102 11.88 5.91 14.62
CA GLU A 102 13.32 5.83 14.92
C GLU A 102 13.71 4.44 15.46
N VAL A 103 14.72 3.79 14.86
CA VAL A 103 15.25 2.51 15.35
C VAL A 103 16.58 2.75 16.05
N SER A 104 16.65 2.48 17.35
CA SER A 104 17.90 2.51 18.07
C SER A 104 18.83 1.41 17.59
N ARG A 105 19.92 1.77 16.89
CA ARG A 105 20.92 0.81 16.39
C ARG A 105 21.61 0.02 17.53
N ARG A 106 21.66 0.58 18.74
CA ARG A 106 22.29 -0.05 19.92
C ARG A 106 21.41 -1.05 20.64
N ALA A 107 20.07 -0.94 20.53
CA ALA A 107 19.09 -1.77 21.26
C ALA A 107 18.48 -2.90 20.39
N ARG A 108 19.14 -3.37 19.36
CA ARG A 108 18.61 -4.34 18.37
C ARG A 108 18.14 -5.69 18.94
N ARG A 109 18.50 -6.04 20.19
CA ARG A 109 18.22 -7.36 20.79
C ARG A 109 17.08 -7.39 21.81
N ALA A 110 16.65 -6.24 22.35
CA ALA A 110 15.58 -6.20 23.35
C ALA A 110 14.35 -5.52 22.74
N LYS A 111 13.42 -6.29 22.23
CA LYS A 111 12.09 -5.83 21.82
C LYS A 111 11.08 -6.23 22.90
N THR A 112 10.48 -5.25 23.58
CA THR A 112 9.37 -5.46 24.50
C THR A 112 8.33 -4.37 24.28
N ASP A 113 7.05 -4.69 24.37
CA ASP A 113 5.93 -3.73 24.24
C ASP A 113 6.13 -2.49 25.12
N ARG A 114 6.75 -2.66 26.28
CA ARG A 114 7.07 -1.57 27.20
C ARG A 114 8.04 -0.56 26.59
N LEU A 115 9.12 -1.02 25.96
CA LEU A 115 10.13 -0.16 25.35
C LEU A 115 9.59 0.54 24.11
N ASP A 116 8.76 -0.16 23.34
CA ASP A 116 8.11 0.36 22.14
C ASP A 116 7.08 1.43 22.53
N GLY A 117 6.23 1.21 23.54
CA GLY A 117 5.28 2.20 24.05
C GLY A 117 5.95 3.46 24.63
N GLU A 118 7.06 3.33 25.35
CA GLU A 118 7.82 4.50 25.86
C GLU A 118 8.43 5.32 24.75
N LYS A 119 8.93 4.64 23.72
CA LYS A 119 9.51 5.28 22.55
C LYS A 119 8.45 6.03 21.75
N LEU A 120 7.31 5.39 21.46
CA LEU A 120 6.18 6.02 20.79
C LEU A 120 5.68 7.25 21.55
N LEU A 121 5.55 7.14 22.89
CA LEU A 121 5.13 8.26 23.73
C LEU A 121 6.12 9.44 23.64
N ARG A 122 7.42 9.17 23.71
CA ARG A 122 8.45 10.21 23.58
C ARG A 122 8.37 10.90 22.23
N MET A 123 8.20 10.15 21.15
CA MET A 123 8.05 10.71 19.82
C MET A 123 6.74 11.51 19.69
N LEU A 124 5.64 11.05 20.30
CA LEU A 124 4.37 11.78 20.30
C LEU A 124 4.51 13.13 21.00
N LEU A 125 5.16 13.18 22.16
CA LEU A 125 5.42 14.42 22.90
C LEU A 125 6.28 15.40 22.08
N ARG A 126 7.35 14.94 21.46
CA ARG A 126 8.20 15.75 20.57
C ARG A 126 7.40 16.28 19.37
N TYR A 127 6.57 15.42 18.74
CA TYR A 127 5.74 15.81 17.60
C TYR A 127 4.78 16.96 17.97
N TRP A 128 4.11 16.87 19.12
CA TRP A 128 3.24 17.94 19.59
C TRP A 128 4.01 19.13 20.17
N GLY A 129 5.26 18.95 20.55
CA GLY A 129 6.21 20.01 20.91
C GLY A 129 6.76 20.81 19.72
N GLY A 130 6.37 20.44 18.47
CA GLY A 130 6.74 21.19 17.26
C GLY A 130 7.59 20.42 16.24
N GLU A 131 8.12 19.25 16.57
CA GLU A 131 8.95 18.45 15.65
C GLU A 131 8.06 17.63 14.67
N ARG A 132 7.39 18.33 13.75
CA ARG A 132 6.40 17.73 12.84
C ARG A 132 6.97 16.76 11.80
N GLU A 133 8.27 16.79 11.53
CA GLU A 133 8.95 15.91 10.56
C GLU A 133 9.53 14.65 11.20
N LEU A 134 9.29 14.44 12.49
CA LEU A 134 9.85 13.33 13.26
C LEU A 134 9.47 11.94 12.74
N TRP A 135 8.25 11.81 12.24
CA TRP A 135 7.68 10.59 11.68
C TRP A 135 6.66 10.89 10.58
N HIS A 136 6.30 9.86 9.85
CA HIS A 136 5.24 9.97 8.85
C HIS A 136 3.88 9.57 9.43
N VAL A 137 2.95 10.54 9.49
CA VAL A 137 1.57 10.28 9.89
C VAL A 137 0.79 9.75 8.69
N VAL A 138 0.20 8.57 8.84
CA VAL A 138 -0.57 7.92 7.78
C VAL A 138 -1.92 8.59 7.63
N HIS A 139 -2.28 8.95 6.40
CA HIS A 139 -3.64 9.38 6.09
C HIS A 139 -4.62 8.22 6.23
N VAL A 140 -5.53 8.30 7.19
CA VAL A 140 -6.56 7.28 7.40
C VAL A 140 -7.69 7.46 6.38
N PRO A 141 -7.97 6.45 5.54
CA PRO A 141 -9.05 6.54 4.55
C PRO A 141 -10.43 6.47 5.23
N SER A 142 -11.47 6.89 4.52
CA SER A 142 -12.85 6.56 4.91
C SER A 142 -13.07 5.05 4.90
N ALA A 143 -14.12 4.56 5.58
CA ALA A 143 -14.45 3.14 5.57
C ALA A 143 -14.72 2.63 4.14
N ASP A 144 -15.47 3.40 3.34
CA ASP A 144 -15.76 3.07 1.94
C ASP A 144 -14.50 3.02 1.07
N ALA A 145 -13.56 3.96 1.28
CA ALA A 145 -12.30 3.95 0.55
C ALA A 145 -11.39 2.77 0.98
N GLU A 146 -11.48 2.31 2.22
CA GLU A 146 -10.79 1.13 2.69
C GLU A 146 -11.39 -0.14 2.08
N ASP A 147 -12.73 -0.26 2.03
CA ASP A 147 -13.44 -1.37 1.39
C ASP A 147 -13.11 -1.48 -0.10
N ALA A 148 -13.16 -0.36 -0.84
CA ALA A 148 -12.77 -0.32 -2.24
C ALA A 148 -11.33 -0.83 -2.46
N ARG A 149 -10.39 -0.46 -1.58
CA ARG A 149 -9.01 -0.99 -1.63
C ARG A 149 -8.96 -2.49 -1.39
N GLN A 150 -9.76 -3.04 -0.48
CA GLN A 150 -9.81 -4.48 -0.22
C GLN A 150 -10.31 -5.25 -1.43
N ALA A 151 -11.33 -4.76 -2.13
CA ALA A 151 -11.83 -5.35 -3.37
C ALA A 151 -10.72 -5.42 -4.45
N SER A 152 -10.00 -4.33 -4.65
CA SER A 152 -8.86 -4.26 -5.60
C SER A 152 -7.70 -5.20 -5.21
N ARG A 153 -7.37 -5.28 -3.92
CA ARG A 153 -6.35 -6.18 -3.39
C ARG A 153 -6.76 -7.65 -3.52
N GLY A 154 -8.04 -7.97 -3.27
CA GLY A 154 -8.60 -9.31 -3.46
C GLY A 154 -8.38 -9.83 -4.88
N LEU A 155 -8.66 -9.01 -5.90
CA LEU A 155 -8.37 -9.37 -7.29
C LEU A 155 -6.88 -9.63 -7.57
N THR A 156 -5.99 -8.88 -6.92
CA THR A 156 -4.54 -9.07 -7.04
C THR A 156 -4.12 -10.39 -6.39
N THR A 157 -4.67 -10.72 -5.23
CA THR A 157 -4.45 -12.00 -4.54
C THR A 157 -4.92 -13.17 -5.38
N LEU A 158 -6.15 -13.13 -5.91
CA LEU A 158 -6.68 -14.17 -6.79
C LEU A 158 -5.83 -14.38 -8.05
N ALA A 159 -5.25 -13.31 -8.61
CA ALA A 159 -4.33 -13.40 -9.75
C ALA A 159 -3.01 -14.10 -9.39
N ALA A 160 -2.47 -13.83 -8.19
CA ALA A 160 -1.26 -14.48 -7.67
C ALA A 160 -1.52 -15.97 -7.38
N GLU A 161 -2.64 -16.29 -6.72
CA GLU A 161 -3.05 -17.67 -6.44
C GLU A 161 -3.24 -18.48 -7.74
N ARG A 162 -3.93 -17.90 -8.73
CA ARG A 162 -4.05 -18.52 -10.05
C ARG A 162 -2.69 -18.90 -10.64
N THR A 163 -1.73 -17.98 -10.58
CA THR A 163 -0.37 -18.23 -11.09
C THR A 163 0.32 -19.34 -10.28
N ARG A 164 0.20 -19.33 -8.97
CA ARG A 164 0.76 -20.33 -8.06
C ARG A 164 0.24 -21.73 -8.38
N TYR A 165 -1.07 -21.89 -8.53
CA TYR A 165 -1.69 -23.18 -8.82
C TYR A 165 -1.37 -23.68 -10.24
N ARG A 166 -1.32 -22.80 -11.23
CA ARG A 166 -0.83 -23.18 -12.58
C ARG A 166 0.60 -23.68 -12.55
N ASN A 167 1.49 -22.96 -11.86
CA ASN A 167 2.90 -23.35 -11.73
C ASN A 167 3.05 -24.69 -10.99
N ARG A 168 2.21 -24.96 -9.98
CA ARG A 168 2.18 -26.27 -9.30
C ARG A 168 1.83 -27.40 -10.25
N ILE A 169 0.81 -27.23 -11.11
CA ILE A 169 0.46 -28.22 -12.13
C ILE A 169 1.63 -28.41 -13.11
N HIS A 170 2.19 -27.33 -13.62
CA HIS A 170 3.35 -27.40 -14.52
C HIS A 170 4.56 -28.09 -13.88
N SER A 171 4.82 -27.84 -12.59
CA SER A 171 5.89 -28.49 -11.85
C SER A 171 5.67 -30.01 -11.74
N LEU A 172 4.44 -30.44 -11.38
CA LEU A 172 4.09 -31.86 -11.32
C LEU A 172 4.21 -32.56 -12.68
N LEU A 173 3.82 -31.91 -13.76
CA LEU A 173 4.00 -32.41 -15.11
C LEU A 173 5.46 -32.50 -15.51
N ALA A 174 6.24 -31.46 -15.18
CA ALA A 174 7.65 -31.37 -15.54
C ALA A 174 8.53 -32.46 -14.86
N THR A 175 8.20 -32.86 -13.61
CA THR A 175 8.89 -33.93 -12.90
C THR A 175 8.72 -35.32 -13.57
N HIS A 176 7.72 -35.44 -14.44
CA HIS A 176 7.46 -36.63 -15.25
C HIS A 176 7.81 -36.45 -16.73
N GLY A 177 8.54 -35.39 -17.10
CA GLY A 177 8.98 -35.13 -18.48
C GLY A 177 7.90 -34.48 -19.37
N VAL A 178 6.70 -34.20 -18.86
CA VAL A 178 5.60 -33.60 -19.62
C VAL A 178 5.68 -32.09 -19.60
N ARG A 179 6.15 -31.47 -20.68
CA ARG A 179 6.44 -30.03 -20.72
C ARG A 179 5.39 -29.15 -21.41
N ARG A 180 4.51 -29.73 -22.22
CA ARG A 180 3.61 -28.99 -23.13
C ARG A 180 2.13 -29.38 -23.00
N LEU A 181 1.70 -29.83 -21.82
CA LEU A 181 0.28 -30.13 -21.60
C LEU A 181 -0.50 -28.85 -21.38
N ARG A 182 -1.56 -28.65 -22.15
CA ARG A 182 -2.41 -27.45 -22.05
C ARG A 182 -3.34 -27.60 -20.84
N ILE A 183 -3.35 -26.57 -19.96
CA ILE A 183 -4.18 -26.51 -18.75
C ILE A 183 -5.44 -25.70 -19.09
N ASP A 184 -6.51 -26.40 -19.48
CA ASP A 184 -7.84 -25.85 -19.78
C ASP A 184 -8.94 -26.86 -19.41
N GLY A 185 -10.20 -26.61 -19.81
CA GLY A 185 -11.36 -27.48 -19.49
C GLY A 185 -11.20 -28.95 -19.86
N ARG A 186 -10.30 -29.28 -20.79
CA ARG A 186 -10.01 -30.66 -21.24
C ARG A 186 -8.76 -31.26 -20.59
N LEU A 187 -8.32 -30.73 -19.45
CA LEU A 187 -7.10 -31.18 -18.77
C LEU A 187 -7.21 -32.68 -18.37
N ALA A 188 -8.36 -33.08 -17.86
CA ALA A 188 -8.56 -34.48 -17.41
C ALA A 188 -8.37 -35.50 -18.56
N GLU A 189 -8.96 -35.23 -19.72
CA GLU A 189 -8.84 -36.07 -20.92
C GLU A 189 -7.38 -36.18 -21.40
N ARG A 190 -6.73 -35.01 -21.49
CA ARG A 190 -5.32 -34.93 -21.91
C ARG A 190 -4.37 -35.59 -20.94
N LEU A 191 -4.66 -35.49 -19.63
CA LEU A 191 -3.84 -36.11 -18.59
C LEU A 191 -3.97 -37.64 -18.61
N ALA A 192 -5.17 -38.15 -18.87
CA ALA A 192 -5.41 -39.59 -19.02
C ALA A 192 -4.66 -40.21 -20.24
N ALA A 193 -4.51 -39.40 -21.30
CA ALA A 193 -3.76 -39.80 -22.51
C ALA A 193 -2.26 -39.49 -22.44
N ALA A 194 -1.80 -38.78 -21.39
CA ALA A 194 -0.40 -38.37 -21.27
C ALA A 194 0.50 -39.51 -20.82
N THR A 195 1.68 -39.59 -21.43
CA THR A 195 2.76 -40.51 -21.04
C THR A 195 3.88 -39.72 -20.39
N ASP A 196 4.64 -40.35 -19.53
CA ASP A 196 5.86 -39.82 -18.93
C ASP A 196 7.05 -39.86 -19.89
N TRP A 197 8.24 -39.50 -19.38
CA TRP A 197 9.49 -39.51 -20.14
C TRP A 197 9.90 -40.89 -20.69
N ALA A 198 9.38 -42.00 -20.10
CA ALA A 198 9.61 -43.38 -20.55
C ALA A 198 8.55 -43.89 -21.55
N GLY A 199 7.56 -43.04 -21.89
CA GLY A 199 6.47 -43.39 -22.78
C GLY A 199 5.36 -44.22 -22.12
N VAL A 200 5.40 -44.40 -20.80
CA VAL A 200 4.35 -45.09 -20.03
C VAL A 200 3.28 -44.13 -19.51
N PRO A 201 2.05 -44.59 -19.27
CA PRO A 201 1.01 -43.73 -18.72
C PRO A 201 1.44 -43.07 -17.41
N MET A 202 1.04 -41.79 -17.23
CA MET A 202 1.31 -41.05 -16.00
C MET A 202 0.81 -41.84 -14.76
N PRO A 203 1.61 -41.86 -13.66
CA PRO A 203 1.21 -42.57 -12.44
C PRO A 203 -0.14 -42.09 -11.90
N PRO A 204 -1.07 -42.96 -11.50
CA PRO A 204 -2.42 -42.55 -11.06
C PRO A 204 -2.43 -41.56 -9.90
N GLY A 205 -1.50 -41.70 -8.96
CA GLY A 205 -1.36 -40.76 -7.82
C GLY A 205 -0.93 -39.38 -8.25
N VAL A 206 -0.14 -39.23 -9.32
CA VAL A 206 0.25 -37.94 -9.89
C VAL A 206 -0.94 -37.32 -10.62
N GLN A 207 -1.65 -38.10 -11.42
CA GLN A 207 -2.88 -37.64 -12.09
C GLN A 207 -3.89 -37.12 -11.07
N ALA A 208 -4.15 -37.89 -10.00
CA ALA A 208 -5.08 -37.48 -8.94
C ALA A 208 -4.67 -36.14 -8.27
N ARG A 209 -3.37 -35.94 -7.99
CA ARG A 209 -2.86 -34.68 -7.42
C ARG A 209 -2.98 -33.50 -8.39
N ILE A 210 -2.72 -33.70 -9.67
CA ILE A 210 -2.90 -32.69 -10.70
C ILE A 210 -4.37 -32.27 -10.81
N LEU A 211 -5.29 -33.26 -10.87
CA LEU A 211 -6.72 -32.99 -10.94
C LEU A 211 -7.27 -32.31 -9.68
N ALA A 212 -6.78 -32.68 -8.50
CA ALA A 212 -7.12 -31.97 -7.25
C ALA A 212 -6.65 -30.51 -7.30
N THR A 213 -5.42 -30.26 -7.75
CA THR A 213 -4.88 -28.91 -7.92
C THR A 213 -5.67 -28.11 -8.97
N TRP A 214 -6.10 -28.78 -10.04
CA TRP A 214 -6.91 -28.20 -11.10
C TRP A 214 -8.31 -27.76 -10.61
N ARG A 215 -8.99 -28.56 -9.80
CA ARG A 215 -10.27 -28.15 -9.20
C ARG A 215 -10.17 -26.85 -8.39
N VAL A 216 -9.11 -26.71 -7.60
CA VAL A 216 -8.87 -25.45 -6.87
C VAL A 216 -8.61 -24.30 -7.83
N LEU A 217 -7.81 -24.53 -8.88
CA LEU A 217 -7.54 -23.50 -9.90
C LEU A 217 -8.82 -23.04 -10.61
N GLN A 218 -9.75 -23.95 -10.90
CA GLN A 218 -11.06 -23.62 -11.49
C GLN A 218 -11.89 -22.74 -10.55
N ALA A 219 -11.94 -23.05 -9.25
CA ALA A 219 -12.62 -22.24 -8.26
C ALA A 219 -12.03 -20.83 -8.20
N ILE A 220 -10.69 -20.68 -8.17
CA ILE A 220 -10.01 -19.40 -8.20
C ILE A 220 -10.35 -18.61 -9.48
N GLU A 221 -10.43 -19.26 -10.63
CA GLU A 221 -10.79 -18.60 -11.91
C GLU A 221 -12.24 -18.10 -11.88
N THR A 222 -13.16 -18.86 -11.32
CA THR A 222 -14.57 -18.46 -11.17
C THR A 222 -14.70 -17.23 -10.28
N GLU A 223 -14.12 -17.27 -9.08
CA GLU A 223 -14.12 -16.14 -8.16
C GLU A 223 -13.47 -14.90 -8.79
N ARG A 224 -12.36 -15.07 -9.49
CA ARG A 224 -11.68 -13.98 -10.18
C ARG A 224 -12.53 -13.35 -11.29
N GLN A 225 -13.29 -14.16 -12.03
CA GLN A 225 -14.21 -13.67 -13.07
C GLN A 225 -15.36 -12.88 -12.43
N GLN A 226 -15.93 -13.40 -11.35
CA GLN A 226 -17.01 -12.74 -10.60
C GLN A 226 -16.55 -11.41 -10.02
N ALA A 227 -15.42 -11.40 -9.31
CA ALA A 227 -14.86 -10.17 -8.76
C ALA A 227 -14.56 -9.10 -9.83
N ARG A 228 -14.08 -9.52 -11.02
CA ARG A 228 -13.90 -8.62 -12.16
C ARG A 228 -15.20 -8.06 -12.74
N ARG A 229 -16.29 -8.85 -12.72
CA ARG A 229 -17.60 -8.36 -13.14
C ARG A 229 -18.10 -7.28 -12.20
N LEU A 230 -18.01 -7.51 -10.89
CA LEU A 230 -18.39 -6.56 -9.85
C LEU A 230 -17.57 -5.27 -9.95
N GLU A 231 -16.24 -5.36 -10.09
CA GLU A 231 -15.36 -4.19 -10.29
C GLU A 231 -15.79 -3.38 -11.52
N ARG A 232 -16.08 -4.04 -12.65
CA ARG A 232 -16.54 -3.34 -13.87
C ARG A 232 -17.90 -2.67 -13.68
N GLN A 233 -18.81 -3.30 -12.96
CA GLN A 233 -20.13 -2.73 -12.65
C GLN A 233 -19.99 -1.50 -11.74
N ALA A 234 -19.17 -1.60 -10.68
CA ALA A 234 -18.89 -0.49 -9.79
C ALA A 234 -18.28 0.72 -10.53
N VAL A 235 -17.28 0.47 -11.40
CA VAL A 235 -16.67 1.54 -12.23
C VAL A 235 -17.67 2.19 -13.17
N ARG A 236 -18.67 1.45 -13.69
CA ARG A 236 -19.72 2.00 -14.58
C ARG A 236 -20.80 2.77 -13.83
N ALA A 237 -21.13 2.34 -12.62
CA ALA A 237 -22.21 2.92 -11.81
C ALA A 237 -21.85 4.28 -11.19
N VAL A 238 -20.57 4.60 -11.07
CA VAL A 238 -20.08 5.84 -10.45
C VAL A 238 -20.10 6.99 -11.48
N ARG A 239 -20.59 8.17 -11.06
CA ARG A 239 -20.66 9.37 -11.91
C ARG A 239 -19.27 9.80 -12.42
N PRO A 240 -19.18 10.48 -13.62
CA PRO A 240 -17.91 10.83 -14.28
C PRO A 240 -16.98 11.79 -13.51
N THR A 241 -17.26 12.06 -12.26
CA THR A 241 -16.55 13.02 -11.40
C THR A 241 -15.44 12.41 -10.55
N THR A 242 -15.29 11.08 -10.54
CA THR A 242 -14.26 10.45 -9.72
C THR A 242 -12.87 10.51 -10.34
N CYS A 243 -11.84 10.54 -9.48
CA CYS A 243 -10.44 10.48 -9.88
C CYS A 243 -10.17 9.31 -10.86
N ALA A 244 -10.68 8.11 -10.56
CA ALA A 244 -10.51 6.93 -11.39
C ALA A 244 -11.08 7.10 -12.81
N GLN A 245 -12.24 7.72 -12.90
CA GLN A 245 -12.90 7.95 -14.21
C GLN A 245 -12.18 8.99 -15.05
N ARG A 246 -11.73 10.10 -14.44
CA ARG A 246 -10.87 11.07 -15.12
C ARG A 246 -9.63 10.41 -15.70
N LEU A 247 -8.92 9.62 -14.90
CA LEU A 247 -7.74 8.90 -15.35
C LEU A 247 -8.05 7.91 -16.49
N ALA A 248 -9.18 7.21 -16.40
CA ALA A 248 -9.60 6.24 -17.41
C ALA A 248 -9.95 6.87 -18.77
N GLN A 249 -10.20 8.17 -18.84
CA GLN A 249 -10.40 8.89 -20.10
C GLN A 249 -9.13 8.99 -20.96
N LEU A 250 -7.94 8.90 -20.36
CA LEU A 250 -6.69 8.95 -21.12
C LEU A 250 -6.46 7.65 -21.91
N ARG A 251 -6.09 7.77 -23.18
CA ARG A 251 -5.64 6.60 -23.96
C ARG A 251 -4.42 6.00 -23.29
N GLY A 252 -4.33 4.68 -23.25
CA GLY A 252 -3.24 3.96 -22.55
C GLY A 252 -3.44 3.77 -21.06
N VAL A 253 -4.47 4.37 -20.43
CA VAL A 253 -4.84 4.11 -19.04
C VAL A 253 -6.07 3.21 -19.02
N ALA A 254 -5.90 1.96 -18.57
CA ALA A 254 -6.99 1.02 -18.41
C ALA A 254 -7.81 1.36 -17.15
N ALA A 255 -9.13 1.04 -17.15
CA ALA A 255 -10.02 1.32 -16.02
C ALA A 255 -9.47 0.76 -14.70
N ARG A 256 -9.01 -0.50 -14.68
CA ARG A 256 -8.40 -1.11 -13.50
C ARG A 256 -7.15 -0.37 -13.01
N SER A 257 -6.29 0.06 -13.92
CA SER A 257 -5.09 0.83 -13.57
C SER A 257 -5.45 2.18 -12.97
N ALA A 258 -6.48 2.83 -13.51
CA ALA A 258 -7.03 4.07 -13.00
C ALA A 258 -7.60 3.91 -11.58
N THR A 259 -8.36 2.83 -11.34
CA THR A 259 -8.90 2.50 -10.01
C THR A 259 -7.77 2.28 -8.99
N ILE A 260 -6.77 1.46 -9.30
CA ILE A 260 -5.63 1.21 -8.40
C ILE A 260 -4.89 2.51 -8.07
N LEU A 261 -4.67 3.40 -9.05
CA LEU A 261 -4.01 4.67 -8.80
C LEU A 261 -4.86 5.60 -7.93
N ALA A 262 -6.16 5.68 -8.17
CA ALA A 262 -7.07 6.51 -7.39
C ALA A 262 -7.14 6.04 -5.93
N GLU A 263 -7.30 4.74 -5.71
CA GLU A 263 -7.50 4.15 -4.37
C GLU A 263 -6.20 4.03 -3.57
N GLU A 264 -5.13 3.53 -4.19
CA GLU A 264 -3.90 3.22 -3.46
C GLU A 264 -2.93 4.41 -3.39
N LEU A 265 -2.97 5.34 -4.33
CA LEU A 265 -2.02 6.45 -4.39
C LEU A 265 -2.68 7.82 -4.21
N PHE A 266 -3.56 8.24 -5.11
CA PHE A 266 -4.02 9.64 -5.15
C PHE A 266 -5.01 9.99 -4.04
N GLY A 267 -5.76 9.03 -3.50
CA GLY A 267 -6.60 9.22 -2.31
C GLY A 267 -5.85 9.44 -0.99
N ARG A 268 -4.53 9.65 -1.02
CA ARG A 268 -3.69 9.83 0.19
C ARG A 268 -3.39 11.29 0.53
N GLY A 269 -3.94 12.27 -0.20
CA GLY A 269 -3.71 13.69 0.06
C GLY A 269 -2.26 14.11 -0.19
N LEU A 270 -1.68 13.67 -1.32
CA LEU A 270 -0.29 13.97 -1.69
C LEU A 270 -0.09 15.46 -1.94
N ARG A 271 0.93 16.06 -1.33
CA ARG A 271 1.18 17.50 -1.38
C ARG A 271 2.08 17.92 -2.53
N ASN A 272 2.93 17.03 -3.02
CA ASN A 272 3.92 17.37 -4.04
C ASN A 272 4.43 16.15 -4.82
N ARG A 273 5.09 16.43 -5.97
CA ARG A 273 5.66 15.42 -6.86
C ARG A 273 6.72 14.50 -6.21
N ARG A 274 7.37 14.93 -5.12
CA ARG A 274 8.36 14.13 -4.41
C ARG A 274 7.69 13.02 -3.64
N GLU A 275 6.58 13.32 -2.96
CA GLU A 275 5.75 12.33 -2.25
C GLU A 275 5.17 11.30 -3.22
N VAL A 276 4.66 11.73 -4.39
CA VAL A 276 4.20 10.83 -5.47
C VAL A 276 5.33 9.87 -5.88
N GLY A 277 6.53 10.39 -6.14
CA GLY A 277 7.68 9.57 -6.52
C GLY A 277 8.10 8.59 -5.43
N ALA A 278 8.16 9.03 -4.17
CA ALA A 278 8.56 8.22 -3.02
C ALA A 278 7.59 7.04 -2.80
N LEU A 279 6.27 7.32 -2.76
CA LEU A 279 5.25 6.29 -2.56
C LEU A 279 5.16 5.27 -3.70
N THR A 280 5.52 5.65 -4.92
CA THR A 280 5.61 4.69 -6.03
C THR A 280 6.87 3.84 -5.99
N GLY A 281 7.89 4.25 -5.22
CA GLY A 281 9.19 3.63 -5.21
C GLY A 281 9.94 3.73 -6.55
N LEU A 282 9.60 4.73 -7.38
CA LEU A 282 10.22 5.03 -8.67
C LEU A 282 11.28 6.13 -8.54
N VAL A 283 11.90 6.25 -7.35
CA VAL A 283 12.97 7.21 -7.08
C VAL A 283 14.30 6.47 -7.09
N SER A 284 15.33 7.05 -7.70
CA SER A 284 16.68 6.49 -7.62
C SER A 284 17.19 6.59 -6.19
N ALA A 285 17.99 5.61 -5.79
CA ALA A 285 18.66 5.57 -4.50
C ALA A 285 20.16 5.83 -4.71
N PRO A 286 20.61 7.10 -4.84
CA PRO A 286 22.01 7.41 -5.02
C PRO A 286 22.77 7.07 -3.74
N TYR A 287 23.90 6.36 -3.89
CA TYR A 287 24.86 6.18 -2.83
C TYR A 287 26.04 7.12 -3.07
N ARG A 288 26.35 7.95 -2.09
CA ARG A 288 27.49 8.85 -2.13
C ARG A 288 28.22 8.78 -0.80
N SER A 289 29.50 8.40 -0.85
CA SER A 289 30.37 8.35 0.31
C SER A 289 31.78 8.76 -0.12
N GLY A 290 32.22 9.95 0.28
CA GLY A 290 33.49 10.52 -0.17
C GLY A 290 33.55 10.66 -1.70
N THR A 291 34.57 10.06 -2.31
CA THR A 291 34.77 10.01 -3.77
C THR A 291 33.93 8.95 -4.48
N ILE A 292 33.29 8.06 -3.74
CA ILE A 292 32.51 6.96 -4.29
C ILE A 292 31.07 7.41 -4.51
N ALA A 293 30.60 7.36 -5.76
CA ALA A 293 29.22 7.68 -6.12
C ALA A 293 28.69 6.65 -7.13
N TRP A 294 27.60 5.95 -6.75
CA TRP A 294 26.86 5.12 -7.69
C TRP A 294 25.35 5.21 -7.45
N ASP A 295 24.56 4.85 -8.46
CA ASP A 295 23.12 4.74 -8.35
C ASP A 295 22.75 3.27 -8.06
N GLN A 296 22.10 3.01 -6.91
CA GLN A 296 21.62 1.68 -6.52
C GLN A 296 20.36 1.25 -7.28
N GLY A 297 19.94 2.05 -8.26
CA GLY A 297 18.69 1.86 -8.98
C GLY A 297 17.50 2.45 -8.24
N VAL A 298 16.30 1.95 -8.54
CA VAL A 298 15.08 2.45 -7.88
C VAL A 298 14.92 1.87 -6.49
N THR A 299 14.42 2.68 -5.57
CA THR A 299 14.14 2.23 -4.20
C THR A 299 13.14 1.07 -4.22
N ARG A 300 13.32 0.08 -3.34
CA ARG A 300 12.34 -0.99 -3.15
C ARG A 300 11.19 -0.58 -2.22
N GLY A 301 11.25 0.64 -1.67
CA GLY A 301 10.21 1.24 -0.85
C GLY A 301 8.94 1.55 -1.62
N GLY A 302 7.91 2.05 -0.95
CA GLY A 302 6.63 2.45 -1.53
C GLY A 302 5.70 1.26 -1.83
N LEU A 303 4.74 1.51 -2.71
CA LEU A 303 3.60 0.61 -3.00
C LEU A 303 3.90 -0.28 -4.23
N PRO A 304 4.19 -1.60 -4.07
CA PRO A 304 4.57 -2.47 -5.20
C PRO A 304 3.48 -2.58 -6.28
N ALA A 305 2.20 -2.58 -5.89
CA ALA A 305 1.07 -2.63 -6.82
C ALA A 305 1.01 -1.38 -7.71
N VAL A 306 1.20 -0.21 -7.10
CA VAL A 306 1.22 1.09 -7.81
C VAL A 306 2.44 1.16 -8.75
N ARG A 307 3.62 0.73 -8.29
CA ARG A 307 4.83 0.68 -9.13
C ARG A 307 4.62 -0.17 -10.37
N ARG A 308 4.05 -1.37 -10.22
CA ARG A 308 3.74 -2.25 -11.35
C ARG A 308 2.80 -1.57 -12.34
N VAL A 309 1.70 -1.01 -11.84
CA VAL A 309 0.72 -0.28 -12.68
C VAL A 309 1.36 0.91 -13.38
N ALA A 310 2.21 1.67 -12.70
CA ALA A 310 2.92 2.80 -13.30
C ALA A 310 3.81 2.38 -14.49
N VAL A 311 4.51 1.24 -14.37
CA VAL A 311 5.33 0.68 -15.46
C VAL A 311 4.44 0.14 -16.59
N GLU A 312 3.34 -0.54 -16.29
CA GLU A 312 2.36 -1.00 -17.28
C GLU A 312 1.77 0.19 -18.07
N ILE A 313 1.39 1.26 -17.37
CA ILE A 313 0.91 2.49 -18.02
C ILE A 313 2.00 3.13 -18.87
N ALA A 314 3.26 3.16 -18.43
CA ALA A 314 4.34 3.74 -19.21
C ALA A 314 4.55 3.01 -20.54
N TRP A 315 4.46 1.69 -20.58
CA TRP A 315 4.47 0.91 -21.83
C TRP A 315 3.26 1.21 -22.72
N ALA A 316 2.07 1.26 -22.12
CA ALA A 316 0.85 1.63 -22.82
C ALA A 316 0.90 3.07 -23.34
N TRP A 317 1.52 3.98 -22.57
CA TRP A 317 1.70 5.39 -22.95
C TRP A 317 2.50 5.54 -24.24
N LEU A 318 3.64 4.86 -24.35
CA LEU A 318 4.44 4.86 -25.59
C LEU A 318 3.64 4.38 -26.79
N ARG A 319 2.77 3.40 -26.59
CA ARG A 319 1.97 2.82 -27.69
C ARG A 319 0.77 3.68 -28.09
N TYR A 320 0.06 4.26 -27.13
CA TYR A 320 -1.23 4.91 -27.35
C TYR A 320 -1.19 6.44 -27.27
N GLN A 321 -0.03 7.01 -26.89
CA GLN A 321 0.20 8.44 -26.77
C GLN A 321 1.46 8.88 -27.53
N PRO A 322 1.58 8.60 -28.85
CA PRO A 322 2.82 8.84 -29.59
C PRO A 322 3.20 10.33 -29.67
N SER A 323 2.22 11.22 -29.74
CA SER A 323 2.40 12.68 -29.83
C SER A 323 2.62 13.35 -28.48
N SER A 324 2.48 12.63 -27.37
CA SER A 324 2.68 13.20 -26.02
C SER A 324 4.13 13.66 -25.82
N ALA A 325 4.30 14.82 -25.20
CA ALA A 325 5.62 15.34 -24.80
C ALA A 325 6.45 14.33 -23.98
N LEU A 326 5.79 13.50 -23.19
CA LEU A 326 6.45 12.44 -22.41
C LEU A 326 6.99 11.31 -23.30
N THR A 327 6.24 10.91 -24.33
CA THR A 327 6.70 9.92 -25.32
C THR A 327 7.86 10.45 -26.12
N GLN A 328 7.78 11.69 -26.61
CA GLN A 328 8.86 12.35 -27.33
C GLN A 328 10.11 12.50 -26.48
N TRP A 329 9.95 12.86 -25.19
CA TRP A 329 11.06 12.90 -24.24
C TRP A 329 11.73 11.53 -24.09
N TYR A 330 10.96 10.44 -23.99
CA TYR A 330 11.49 9.08 -23.89
C TYR A 330 12.32 8.73 -25.14
N HIS A 331 11.78 8.97 -26.34
CA HIS A 331 12.48 8.64 -27.59
C HIS A 331 13.77 9.45 -27.76
N ARG A 332 13.75 10.76 -27.46
CA ARG A 332 14.97 11.60 -27.54
C ARG A 332 16.07 11.10 -26.60
N ARG A 333 15.72 10.59 -25.42
CA ARG A 333 16.73 10.26 -24.41
C ARG A 333 17.16 8.78 -24.42
N PHE A 334 16.28 7.87 -24.79
CA PHE A 334 16.48 6.43 -24.68
C PHE A 334 16.23 5.66 -25.97
N GLY A 335 15.69 6.29 -27.01
CA GLY A 335 15.28 5.64 -28.25
C GLY A 335 16.45 4.99 -29.01
N GLY A 336 17.61 5.64 -29.04
CA GLY A 336 18.84 5.10 -29.65
C GLY A 336 19.62 4.11 -28.79
N GLY A 337 19.18 3.85 -27.54
CA GLY A 337 19.90 3.00 -26.60
C GLY A 337 19.56 1.51 -26.75
N GLY A 338 20.47 0.64 -26.26
CA GLY A 338 20.29 -0.80 -26.20
C GLY A 338 19.21 -1.22 -25.16
N ALA A 339 19.07 -2.53 -24.95
CA ALA A 339 18.05 -3.10 -24.05
C ALA A 339 18.13 -2.57 -22.60
N VAL A 340 19.32 -2.30 -22.10
CA VAL A 340 19.53 -1.75 -20.74
C VAL A 340 19.02 -0.31 -20.66
N ALA A 341 19.39 0.54 -21.61
CA ALA A 341 18.92 1.92 -21.66
C ALA A 341 17.39 2.01 -21.74
N ARG A 342 16.75 1.14 -22.55
CA ARG A 342 15.29 1.04 -22.64
C ARG A 342 14.64 0.63 -21.32
N ARG A 343 15.23 -0.31 -20.55
CA ARG A 343 14.74 -0.70 -19.22
C ARG A 343 14.85 0.44 -18.21
N ILE A 344 15.94 1.20 -18.21
CA ILE A 344 16.09 2.39 -17.38
C ILE A 344 15.09 3.46 -17.81
N GLY A 345 14.96 3.68 -19.12
CA GLY A 345 14.07 4.69 -19.69
C GLY A 345 12.61 4.45 -19.35
N ILE A 346 12.12 3.20 -19.40
CA ILE A 346 10.72 2.90 -19.06
C ILE A 346 10.38 3.20 -17.60
N VAL A 347 11.31 2.95 -16.68
CA VAL A 347 11.15 3.28 -15.27
C VAL A 347 11.15 4.79 -15.04
N ALA A 348 12.03 5.51 -15.73
CA ALA A 348 12.07 6.97 -15.69
C ALA A 348 10.80 7.58 -16.29
N LEU A 349 10.28 7.01 -17.39
CA LEU A 349 9.00 7.41 -17.98
C LEU A 349 7.84 7.13 -17.01
N ALA A 350 7.79 5.95 -16.40
CA ALA A 350 6.77 5.59 -15.43
C ALA A 350 6.65 6.63 -14.30
N ARG A 351 7.78 7.08 -13.76
CA ARG A 351 7.80 8.16 -12.76
C ARG A 351 7.21 9.47 -13.30
N ARG A 352 7.57 9.86 -14.51
CA ARG A 352 7.06 11.11 -15.11
C ARG A 352 5.56 11.01 -15.42
N VAL A 353 5.13 9.89 -15.99
CA VAL A 353 3.72 9.64 -16.28
C VAL A 353 2.89 9.68 -15.00
N ILE A 354 3.32 9.00 -13.91
CA ILE A 354 2.54 8.98 -12.67
C ILE A 354 2.41 10.38 -12.05
N ILE A 355 3.43 11.22 -12.13
CA ILE A 355 3.38 12.61 -11.68
C ILE A 355 2.41 13.44 -12.56
N ALA A 356 2.42 13.22 -13.87
CA ALA A 356 1.50 13.88 -14.77
C ALA A 356 0.05 13.44 -14.54
N LEU A 357 -0.18 12.14 -14.31
CA LEU A 357 -1.49 11.60 -13.94
C LEU A 357 -2.00 12.13 -12.60
N TRP A 358 -1.11 12.31 -11.61
CA TRP A 358 -1.46 12.94 -10.36
C TRP A 358 -1.93 14.39 -10.56
N ARG A 359 -1.20 15.20 -11.34
CA ARG A 359 -1.62 16.56 -11.68
C ARG A 359 -2.96 16.60 -12.42
N TYR A 360 -3.18 15.65 -13.30
CA TYR A 360 -4.46 15.53 -14.00
C TYR A 360 -5.60 15.14 -13.05
N ALA A 361 -5.35 14.22 -12.11
CA ALA A 361 -6.32 13.81 -11.11
C ALA A 361 -6.70 14.96 -10.15
N GLU A 362 -5.71 15.72 -9.65
CA GLU A 362 -5.91 16.78 -8.66
C GLU A 362 -6.38 18.11 -9.28
N HIS A 363 -5.78 18.49 -10.41
CA HIS A 363 -5.94 19.83 -10.97
C HIS A 363 -6.61 19.85 -12.35
N GLY A 364 -6.97 18.69 -12.92
CA GLY A 364 -7.56 18.60 -14.25
C GLY A 364 -6.60 18.91 -15.41
N VAL A 365 -5.30 19.07 -15.13
CA VAL A 365 -4.30 19.44 -16.16
C VAL A 365 -3.95 18.22 -17.02
N VAL A 366 -4.50 18.16 -18.23
CA VAL A 366 -4.20 17.10 -19.20
C VAL A 366 -2.71 17.14 -19.55
N PRO A 367 -2.00 15.98 -19.52
CA PRO A 367 -0.60 15.94 -19.90
C PRO A 367 -0.41 16.43 -21.36
N GLU A 368 0.62 17.25 -21.58
CA GLU A 368 0.89 17.88 -22.88
C GLU A 368 0.93 16.88 -24.03
N GLY A 369 0.13 17.14 -25.08
CA GLY A 369 -0.01 16.28 -26.24
C GLY A 369 -0.69 14.93 -25.98
N ALA A 370 -1.32 14.73 -24.82
CA ALA A 370 -2.02 13.50 -24.50
C ALA A 370 -3.43 13.48 -25.12
N LEU A 371 -3.82 12.31 -25.62
CA LEU A 371 -5.10 12.05 -26.25
C LEU A 371 -6.08 11.43 -25.23
N LEU A 372 -7.29 11.96 -25.22
CA LEU A 372 -8.42 11.35 -24.50
C LEU A 372 -9.10 10.28 -25.36
N LYS A 373 -9.81 9.36 -24.71
CA LYS A 373 -10.71 8.43 -25.39
C LYS A 373 -11.93 9.21 -25.87
N THR A 374 -12.28 9.02 -27.08
CA THR A 374 -13.57 9.44 -27.67
C THR A 374 -14.68 8.55 -27.18
#